data_bfdc7ef6810b0889bafa70bd2187e32d
#
_entry.id   bfdc7ef6810b0889bafa70bd2187e32d
#
_cell.length_a   1.000
_cell.length_b   1.000
_cell.length_c   1.000
_cell.angle_alpha   90.00
_cell.angle_beta   90.00
_cell.angle_gamma   90.00
#
_symmetry.space_group_name_H-M   'P 1'
#
loop_
_entity.id
_entity.type
_entity.pdbx_description
1 polymer ?
#
loop_
_entity_poly.entity_id
_entity_poly.type
_entity_poly.pdbx_seq_one_letter_code
_entity_poly.pdbx_strand_id
1 'polypeptide(L)'
;RNSTRIHKEVMDMLAELAIANAAFAVIKTTLANGKEIGAAGAALGRYFGAEKAIQKQVSNGTGNVLEAFQAKEQLRINEENLKFMLNKQRLHGWVDFLAFKAEYTRDLREAEQKQARQRLAKRRALDDNLSAAIKAFGIVFVIIAASFGVAWYMR
;
A
#
# COMPACT_ATOMS: atom_id res chain seq x y z
N ARG A 1 25.22 1.03 -10.84
CA ARG A 1 24.02 1.53 -10.04
C ARG A 1 22.70 1.01 -10.60
N ASN A 2 22.49 0.91 -11.92
CA ASN A 2 21.23 0.42 -12.51
C ASN A 2 21.02 -1.09 -12.32
N SER A 3 22.05 -1.91 -12.41
CA SER A 3 21.95 -3.39 -12.31
C SER A 3 21.47 -3.83 -10.92
N THR A 4 21.96 -3.22 -9.86
CA THR A 4 21.55 -3.55 -8.47
C THR A 4 20.10 -3.14 -8.18
N ARG A 5 19.64 -2.05 -8.78
CA ARG A 5 18.27 -1.59 -8.65
C ARG A 5 17.31 -2.55 -9.36
N ILE A 6 17.59 -2.92 -10.60
CA ILE A 6 16.78 -3.87 -11.37
C ILE A 6 16.70 -5.22 -10.63
N HIS A 7 17.83 -5.73 -10.13
CA HIS A 7 17.85 -6.98 -9.38
C HIS A 7 16.96 -6.94 -8.12
N LYS A 8 16.99 -5.85 -7.39
CA LYS A 8 16.12 -5.65 -6.22
C LYS A 8 14.62 -5.62 -6.61
N GLU A 9 14.27 -4.88 -7.64
CA GLU A 9 12.88 -4.76 -8.13
C GLU A 9 12.33 -6.12 -8.60
N VAL A 10 13.16 -6.93 -9.24
CA VAL A 10 12.86 -8.31 -9.63
C VAL A 10 12.61 -9.19 -8.41
N MET A 11 13.49 -9.15 -7.43
CA MET A 11 13.33 -9.92 -6.19
C MET A 11 12.07 -9.53 -5.44
N ASP A 12 11.72 -8.24 -5.41
CA ASP A 12 10.50 -7.76 -4.79
C ASP A 12 9.24 -8.31 -5.52
N MET A 13 9.24 -8.36 -6.84
CA MET A 13 8.12 -8.93 -7.63
C MET A 13 7.95 -10.43 -7.39
N LEU A 14 9.04 -11.19 -7.37
CA LEU A 14 9.00 -12.62 -7.09
C LEU A 14 8.54 -12.91 -5.66
N ALA A 15 8.92 -12.08 -4.70
CA ALA A 15 8.44 -12.19 -3.32
C ALA A 15 6.92 -11.96 -3.23
N GLU A 16 6.40 -10.94 -3.90
CA GLU A 16 4.96 -10.68 -3.96
C GLU A 16 4.20 -11.82 -4.66
N LEU A 17 4.75 -12.39 -5.73
CA LEU A 17 4.16 -13.54 -6.39
C LEU A 17 4.13 -14.78 -5.49
N ALA A 18 5.17 -15.00 -4.70
CA ALA A 18 5.22 -16.09 -3.73
C ALA A 18 4.14 -15.90 -2.63
N ILE A 19 3.93 -14.66 -2.15
CA ILE A 19 2.87 -14.32 -1.20
C ILE A 19 1.49 -14.58 -1.82
N ALA A 20 1.27 -14.16 -3.08
CA ALA A 20 0.02 -14.40 -3.79
C ALA A 20 -0.28 -15.91 -3.92
N ASN A 21 0.71 -16.71 -4.33
CA ASN A 21 0.56 -18.16 -4.50
C ASN A 21 0.32 -18.87 -3.17
N ALA A 22 1.01 -18.49 -2.10
CA ALA A 22 0.80 -19.05 -0.76
C ALA A 22 -0.62 -18.72 -0.25
N ALA A 23 -1.07 -17.49 -0.42
CA ALA A 23 -2.42 -17.06 -0.06
C ALA A 23 -3.48 -17.80 -0.89
N PHE A 24 -3.26 -17.96 -2.20
CA PHE A 24 -4.15 -18.71 -3.08
C PHE A 24 -4.25 -20.19 -2.68
N ALA A 25 -3.16 -20.83 -2.25
CA ALA A 25 -3.17 -22.21 -1.77
C ALA A 25 -4.09 -22.35 -0.53
N VAL A 26 -4.07 -21.38 0.39
CA VAL A 26 -4.98 -21.38 1.56
C VAL A 26 -6.44 -21.22 1.11
N ILE A 27 -6.73 -20.30 0.19
CA ILE A 27 -8.07 -20.11 -0.36
C ILE A 27 -8.58 -21.41 -1.01
N LYS A 28 -7.76 -22.00 -1.87
CA LYS A 28 -8.05 -23.27 -2.55
C LYS A 28 -8.40 -24.38 -1.56
N THR A 29 -7.57 -24.56 -0.52
CA THR A 29 -7.79 -25.58 0.52
C THR A 29 -9.09 -25.30 1.30
N THR A 30 -9.37 -24.04 1.63
CA THR A 30 -10.60 -23.64 2.31
C THR A 30 -11.84 -24.01 1.50
N LEU A 31 -11.83 -23.68 0.20
CA LEU A 31 -12.93 -24.00 -0.70
C LEU A 31 -13.06 -25.52 -0.97
N ALA A 32 -11.94 -26.23 -1.11
CA ALA A 32 -11.92 -27.68 -1.31
C ALA A 32 -12.54 -28.43 -0.10
N ASN A 33 -12.39 -27.88 1.09
CA ASN A 33 -12.99 -28.40 2.33
C ASN A 33 -14.47 -28.00 2.51
N GLY A 34 -15.12 -27.45 1.48
CA GLY A 34 -16.54 -27.06 1.51
C GLY A 34 -16.84 -25.83 2.38
N LYS A 35 -15.82 -25.08 2.81
CA LYS A 35 -16.00 -23.86 3.58
C LYS A 35 -16.31 -22.69 2.64
N GLU A 36 -17.09 -21.72 3.14
CA GLU A 36 -17.35 -20.49 2.42
C GLU A 36 -16.07 -19.67 2.25
N ILE A 37 -16.00 -18.89 1.16
CA ILE A 37 -14.84 -18.05 0.84
C ILE A 37 -14.51 -17.02 1.94
N GLY A 38 -15.51 -16.57 2.68
CA GLY A 38 -15.34 -15.68 3.84
C GLY A 38 -14.44 -16.26 4.93
N ALA A 39 -14.41 -17.60 5.07
CA ALA A 39 -13.51 -18.27 6.00
C ALA A 39 -12.02 -18.12 5.63
N ALA A 40 -11.72 -17.76 4.38
CA ALA A 40 -10.37 -17.44 3.89
C ALA A 40 -10.04 -15.94 3.93
N GLY A 41 -10.77 -15.12 4.67
CA GLY A 41 -10.69 -13.65 4.62
C GLY A 41 -9.27 -13.10 4.78
N ALA A 42 -8.46 -13.62 5.72
CA ALA A 42 -7.07 -13.20 5.89
C ALA A 42 -6.19 -13.58 4.67
N ALA A 43 -6.45 -14.74 4.05
CA ALA A 43 -5.72 -15.16 2.85
C ALA A 43 -6.15 -14.31 1.63
N LEU A 44 -7.43 -13.97 1.51
CA LEU A 44 -7.93 -13.05 0.49
C LEU A 44 -7.27 -11.67 0.59
N GLY A 45 -7.14 -11.13 1.81
CA GLY A 45 -6.45 -9.86 2.03
C GLY A 45 -4.99 -9.87 1.56
N ARG A 46 -4.26 -10.94 1.85
CA ARG A 46 -2.87 -11.13 1.37
C ARG A 46 -2.82 -11.29 -0.14
N TYR A 47 -3.71 -12.07 -0.73
CA TYR A 47 -3.78 -12.27 -2.17
C TYR A 47 -4.02 -10.96 -2.92
N PHE A 48 -5.01 -10.17 -2.52
CA PHE A 48 -5.31 -8.89 -3.14
C PHE A 48 -4.21 -7.84 -2.91
N GLY A 49 -3.57 -7.86 -1.73
CA GLY A 49 -2.41 -7.01 -1.44
C GLY A 49 -1.25 -7.29 -2.38
N ALA A 50 -0.87 -8.56 -2.55
CA ALA A 50 0.19 -8.98 -3.46
C ALA A 50 -0.18 -8.73 -4.93
N GLU A 51 -1.41 -9.02 -5.35
CA GLU A 51 -1.91 -8.68 -6.70
C GLU A 51 -1.75 -7.19 -7.00
N LYS A 52 -2.18 -6.31 -6.08
CA LYS A 52 -2.04 -4.85 -6.21
C LYS A 52 -0.57 -4.43 -6.30
N ALA A 53 0.32 -5.02 -5.49
CA ALA A 53 1.74 -4.73 -5.51
C ALA A 53 2.38 -5.11 -6.86
N ILE A 54 2.08 -6.31 -7.39
CA ILE A 54 2.53 -6.76 -8.70
C ILE A 54 2.01 -5.84 -9.81
N GLN A 55 0.71 -5.51 -9.82
CA GLN A 55 0.14 -4.60 -10.81
C GLN A 55 0.80 -3.23 -10.79
N LYS A 56 1.12 -2.70 -9.61
CA LYS A 56 1.83 -1.43 -9.46
C LYS A 56 3.25 -1.49 -10.01
N GLN A 57 3.99 -2.57 -9.76
CA GLN A 57 5.34 -2.75 -10.29
C GLN A 57 5.32 -2.85 -11.82
N VAL A 58 4.39 -3.62 -12.38
CA VAL A 58 4.18 -3.74 -13.83
C VAL A 58 3.81 -2.39 -14.46
N SER A 59 2.92 -1.64 -13.85
CA SER A 59 2.50 -0.32 -14.37
C SER A 59 3.61 0.74 -14.33
N ASN A 60 4.52 0.62 -13.37
CA ASN A 60 5.67 1.53 -13.26
C ASN A 60 6.81 1.16 -14.23
N GLY A 61 6.67 0.09 -15.00
CA GLY A 61 7.73 -0.40 -15.89
C GLY A 61 8.99 -0.87 -15.14
N THR A 62 8.83 -1.21 -13.85
CA THR A 62 9.92 -1.70 -13.01
C THR A 62 10.04 -3.23 -13.16
N GLY A 63 11.25 -3.72 -13.40
CA GLY A 63 11.53 -5.14 -13.51
C GLY A 63 11.74 -5.63 -14.95
N ASN A 64 12.02 -6.92 -15.10
CA ASN A 64 12.17 -7.58 -16.39
C ASN A 64 10.78 -7.85 -16.99
N VAL A 65 10.60 -7.52 -18.27
CA VAL A 65 9.33 -7.71 -19.01
C VAL A 65 8.86 -9.17 -18.93
N LEU A 66 9.78 -10.13 -18.99
CA LEU A 66 9.46 -11.55 -18.92
C LEU A 66 8.89 -11.94 -17.55
N GLU A 67 9.47 -11.45 -16.49
CA GLU A 67 9.02 -11.73 -15.12
C GLU A 67 7.68 -11.06 -14.84
N ALA A 68 7.48 -9.83 -15.29
CA ALA A 68 6.22 -9.13 -15.23
C ALA A 68 5.10 -9.91 -15.96
N PHE A 69 5.44 -10.46 -17.14
CA PHE A 69 4.54 -11.33 -17.90
C PHE A 69 4.21 -12.61 -17.14
N GLN A 70 5.22 -13.30 -16.60
CA GLN A 70 5.03 -14.54 -15.84
C GLN A 70 4.20 -14.31 -14.58
N ALA A 71 4.45 -13.23 -13.83
CA ALA A 71 3.68 -12.89 -12.66
C ALA A 71 2.20 -12.62 -12.99
N LYS A 72 1.96 -11.89 -14.07
CA LYS A 72 0.61 -11.59 -14.56
C LYS A 72 -0.13 -12.87 -15.00
N GLU A 73 0.56 -13.73 -15.73
CA GLU A 73 0.00 -15.00 -16.20
C GLU A 73 -0.32 -15.94 -15.03
N GLN A 74 0.53 -16.01 -14.03
CA GLN A 74 0.26 -16.80 -12.83
C GLN A 74 -0.96 -16.28 -12.05
N LEU A 75 -1.10 -14.96 -11.93
CA LEU A 75 -2.29 -14.35 -11.30
C LEU A 75 -3.56 -14.69 -12.11
N ARG A 76 -3.50 -14.66 -13.44
CA ARG A 76 -4.62 -15.03 -14.32
C ARG A 76 -5.04 -16.49 -14.12
N ILE A 77 -4.07 -17.41 -14.08
CA ILE A 77 -4.32 -18.82 -13.81
C ILE A 77 -4.96 -19.01 -12.43
N ASN A 78 -4.47 -18.33 -11.41
CA ASN A 78 -5.06 -18.38 -10.07
C ASN A 78 -6.50 -17.87 -10.06
N GLU A 79 -6.80 -16.80 -10.78
CA GLU A 79 -8.13 -16.22 -10.91
C GLU A 79 -9.10 -17.16 -11.64
N GLU A 80 -8.67 -17.79 -12.72
CA GLU A 80 -9.47 -18.80 -13.45
C GLU A 80 -9.79 -20.02 -12.58
N ASN A 81 -8.80 -20.51 -11.84
CA ASN A 81 -9.01 -21.61 -10.90
C ASN A 81 -10.00 -21.23 -9.78
N LEU A 82 -9.90 -20.01 -9.27
CA LEU A 82 -10.82 -19.50 -8.25
C LEU A 82 -12.23 -19.40 -8.80
N LYS A 83 -12.39 -18.85 -10.01
CA LYS A 83 -13.67 -18.78 -10.71
C LYS A 83 -14.32 -20.16 -10.87
N PHE A 84 -13.55 -21.14 -11.30
CA PHE A 84 -14.04 -22.52 -11.45
C PHE A 84 -14.51 -23.09 -10.10
N MET A 85 -13.72 -22.94 -9.04
CA MET A 85 -14.06 -23.47 -7.71
C MET A 85 -15.31 -22.80 -7.13
N LEU A 86 -15.43 -21.47 -7.25
CA LEU A 86 -16.57 -20.73 -6.73
C LEU A 86 -17.87 -21.07 -7.46
N ASN A 87 -17.82 -21.17 -8.78
CA ASN A 87 -18.99 -21.55 -9.57
C ASN A 87 -19.41 -23.02 -9.36
N LYS A 88 -18.45 -23.88 -8.98
CA LYS A 88 -18.74 -25.28 -8.62
C LYS A 88 -19.46 -25.36 -7.26
N GLN A 89 -19.11 -24.51 -6.31
CA GLN A 89 -19.73 -24.51 -4.98
C GLN A 89 -21.13 -23.88 -4.98
N ARG A 90 -21.33 -22.83 -5.77
CA ARG A 90 -22.54 -22.01 -5.73
C ARG A 90 -22.82 -21.38 -7.08
N LEU A 91 -24.08 -21.42 -7.49
CA LEU A 91 -24.54 -20.68 -8.65
C LEU A 91 -24.25 -19.19 -8.46
N HIS A 92 -23.62 -18.57 -9.44
CA HIS A 92 -23.15 -17.17 -9.37
C HIS A 92 -22.03 -16.87 -8.37
N GLY A 93 -21.35 -17.88 -7.80
CA GLY A 93 -20.28 -17.68 -6.81
C GLY A 93 -19.17 -16.75 -7.26
N TRP A 94 -18.84 -16.75 -8.55
CA TRP A 94 -17.86 -15.81 -9.11
C TRP A 94 -18.36 -14.37 -9.14
N VAL A 95 -19.62 -14.13 -9.48
CA VAL A 95 -20.21 -12.79 -9.52
C VAL A 95 -20.25 -12.17 -8.13
N ASP A 96 -20.67 -12.95 -7.14
CA ASP A 96 -20.68 -12.54 -5.74
C ASP A 96 -19.27 -12.20 -5.24
N PHE A 97 -18.29 -12.99 -5.65
CA PHE A 97 -16.89 -12.74 -5.33
C PHE A 97 -16.36 -11.45 -5.97
N LEU A 98 -16.71 -11.17 -7.22
CA LEU A 98 -16.31 -9.91 -7.86
C LEU A 98 -16.92 -8.70 -7.17
N ALA A 99 -18.18 -8.79 -6.75
CA ALA A 99 -18.82 -7.73 -5.96
C ALA A 99 -18.09 -7.51 -4.63
N PHE A 100 -17.79 -8.59 -3.90
CA PHE A 100 -16.98 -8.53 -2.68
C PHE A 100 -15.59 -7.94 -2.92
N LYS A 101 -14.88 -8.38 -3.98
CA LYS A 101 -13.56 -7.84 -4.36
C LYS A 101 -13.63 -6.33 -4.62
N ALA A 102 -14.67 -5.88 -5.31
CA ALA A 102 -14.86 -4.46 -5.61
C ALA A 102 -15.09 -3.63 -4.34
N GLU A 103 -15.93 -4.10 -3.43
CA GLU A 103 -16.20 -3.46 -2.14
C GLU A 103 -14.92 -3.41 -1.29
N TYR A 104 -14.26 -4.54 -1.11
CA TYR A 104 -13.00 -4.63 -0.35
C TYR A 104 -11.92 -3.69 -0.88
N THR A 105 -11.75 -3.61 -2.20
CA THR A 105 -10.75 -2.71 -2.80
C THR A 105 -11.13 -1.24 -2.65
N ARG A 106 -12.42 -0.92 -2.65
CA ARG A 106 -12.92 0.43 -2.35
C ARG A 106 -12.60 0.83 -0.92
N ASP A 107 -12.89 -0.03 0.04
CA ASP A 107 -12.66 0.22 1.46
C ASP A 107 -11.16 0.39 1.76
N LEU A 108 -10.30 -0.40 1.13
CA LEU A 108 -8.85 -0.23 1.22
C LEU A 108 -8.40 1.13 0.68
N ARG A 109 -8.92 1.58 -0.46
CA ARG A 109 -8.58 2.89 -1.02
C ARG A 109 -9.03 4.04 -0.10
N GLU A 110 -10.22 3.92 0.47
CA GLU A 110 -10.72 4.91 1.43
C GLU A 110 -9.85 4.97 2.69
N ALA A 111 -9.45 3.81 3.23
CA ALA A 111 -8.56 3.72 4.38
C ALA A 111 -7.18 4.34 4.07
N GLU A 112 -6.60 4.04 2.91
CA GLU A 112 -5.34 4.65 2.44
C GLU A 112 -5.45 6.17 2.31
N GLN A 113 -6.55 6.67 1.73
CA GLN A 113 -6.80 8.10 1.61
C GLN A 113 -6.96 8.79 2.97
N LYS A 114 -7.69 8.17 3.91
CA LYS A 114 -7.83 8.68 5.27
C LYS A 114 -6.47 8.76 5.97
N GLN A 115 -5.63 7.72 5.85
CA GLN A 115 -4.28 7.73 6.41
C GLN A 115 -3.39 8.80 5.75
N ALA A 116 -3.45 8.95 4.43
CA ALA A 116 -2.71 9.98 3.71
C ALA A 116 -3.11 11.40 4.17
N ARG A 117 -4.40 11.66 4.29
CA ARG A 117 -4.92 12.94 4.82
C ARG A 117 -4.45 13.20 6.26
N GLN A 118 -4.48 12.19 7.13
CA GLN A 118 -4.00 12.31 8.50
C GLN A 118 -2.49 12.60 8.56
N ARG A 119 -1.68 11.94 7.71
CA ARG A 119 -0.23 12.20 7.62
C ARG A 119 0.04 13.64 7.14
N LEU A 120 -0.70 14.12 6.15
CA LEU A 120 -0.58 15.50 5.67
C LEU A 120 -1.01 16.52 6.73
N ALA A 121 -2.11 16.26 7.44
CA ALA A 121 -2.56 17.13 8.53
C ALA A 121 -1.51 17.21 9.66
N LYS A 122 -0.94 16.07 10.06
CA LYS A 122 0.15 16.03 11.06
C LYS A 122 1.39 16.80 10.61
N ARG A 123 1.79 16.67 9.33
CA ARG A 123 2.93 17.44 8.79
C ARG A 123 2.65 18.94 8.82
N ARG A 124 1.46 19.39 8.37
CA ARG A 124 1.08 20.81 8.42
C ARG A 124 1.09 21.35 9.85
N ALA A 125 0.54 20.61 10.80
CA ALA A 125 0.55 21.02 12.21
C ALA A 125 1.98 21.15 12.78
N LEU A 126 2.92 20.29 12.36
CA LEU A 126 4.31 20.38 12.74
C LEU A 126 4.99 21.61 12.11
N ASP A 127 4.72 21.87 10.82
CA ASP A 127 5.28 23.03 10.10
C ASP A 127 4.74 24.35 10.69
N ASP A 128 3.45 24.42 11.04
CA ASP A 128 2.84 25.56 11.68
C ASP A 128 3.44 25.83 13.06
N ASN A 129 3.61 24.78 13.89
CA ASN A 129 4.25 24.89 15.18
C ASN A 129 5.72 25.33 15.08
N LEU A 130 6.46 24.79 14.09
CA LEU A 130 7.86 25.16 13.84
C LEU A 130 7.96 26.63 13.42
N SER A 131 7.08 27.06 12.51
CA SER A 131 7.03 28.46 12.05
C SER A 131 6.66 29.42 13.19
N ALA A 132 5.76 29.05 14.08
CA ALA A 132 5.41 29.82 15.26
C ALA A 132 6.58 29.92 16.24
N ALA A 133 7.29 28.82 16.47
CA ALA A 133 8.49 28.81 17.32
C ALA A 133 9.60 29.70 16.74
N ILE A 134 9.88 29.62 15.44
CA ILE A 134 10.89 30.48 14.78
C ILE A 134 10.54 31.96 14.91
N LYS A 135 9.26 32.32 14.73
CA LYS A 135 8.79 33.70 14.91
C LYS A 135 8.97 34.18 16.36
N ALA A 136 8.63 33.34 17.34
CA ALA A 136 8.78 33.66 18.75
C ALA A 136 10.27 33.87 19.13
N PHE A 137 11.15 33.00 18.67
CA PHE A 137 12.61 33.15 18.86
C PHE A 137 13.17 34.44 18.21
N GLY A 138 12.70 34.76 17.00
CA GLY A 138 13.07 35.99 16.31
C GLY A 138 12.70 37.24 17.08
N ILE A 139 11.52 37.31 17.68
CA ILE A 139 11.07 38.43 18.49
C ILE A 139 11.92 38.58 19.75
N VAL A 140 12.19 37.48 20.46
CA VAL A 140 13.07 37.49 21.65
C VAL A 140 14.47 37.97 21.31
N PHE A 141 15.03 37.54 20.18
CA PHE A 141 16.36 37.95 19.73
C PHE A 141 16.43 39.46 19.44
N VAL A 142 15.38 40.01 18.80
CA VAL A 142 15.32 41.47 18.54
C VAL A 142 15.24 42.27 19.83
N ILE A 143 14.48 41.82 20.84
CA ILE A 143 14.38 42.50 22.13
C ILE A 143 15.74 42.50 22.84
N ILE A 144 16.47 41.39 22.85
CA ILE A 144 17.79 41.28 23.45
C ILE A 144 18.77 42.19 22.74
N ALA A 145 18.80 42.22 21.41
CA ALA A 145 19.68 43.08 20.63
C ALA A 145 19.43 44.58 20.89
N ALA A 146 18.13 44.96 20.95
CA ALA A 146 17.76 46.34 21.27
C ALA A 146 18.20 46.76 22.69
N SER A 147 18.07 45.86 23.67
CA SER A 147 18.50 46.13 25.06
C SER A 147 20.03 46.33 25.15
N PHE A 148 20.79 45.55 24.41
CA PHE A 148 22.27 45.72 24.35
C PHE A 148 22.66 47.01 23.63
N GLY A 149 21.99 47.39 22.57
CA GLY A 149 22.23 48.66 21.85
C GLY A 149 22.02 49.90 22.73
N VAL A 150 20.93 49.89 23.50
CA VAL A 150 20.66 51.01 24.46
C VAL A 150 21.70 51.07 25.56
N ALA A 151 22.11 49.93 26.13
CA ALA A 151 23.16 49.90 27.16
C ALA A 151 24.52 50.37 26.64
N TRP A 152 24.84 50.10 25.38
CA TRP A 152 26.08 50.60 24.73
C TRP A 152 26.02 52.10 24.47
N TYR A 153 24.87 52.66 24.11
CA TYR A 153 24.72 54.08 23.80
C TYR A 153 24.78 54.96 25.06
N MET A 154 24.37 54.41 26.21
CA MET A 154 24.37 55.14 27.51
C MET A 154 25.75 55.12 28.24
N ARG A 155 26.75 54.40 27.68
CA ARG A 155 28.06 54.26 28.28
C ARG A 155 29.12 55.09 27.57
#